data_edc6b74b48f1fc0b0c071456c930918e
#
_entry.id   edc6b74b48f1fc0b0c071456c930918e
#
_cell.length_a   1.000
_cell.length_b   1.000
_cell.length_c   1.000
_cell.angle_alpha   90.00
_cell.angle_beta   90.00
_cell.angle_gamma   90.00
#
_symmetry.space_group_name_H-M   'P 1'
#
loop_
_entity.id
_entity.type
_entity.pdbx_description
1 polymer ?
#
loop_
_entity_poly.entity_id
_entity_poly.type
_entity_poly.pdbx_seq_one_letter_code
_entity_poly.pdbx_strand_id
1 'polypeptide(L)'
;MAEASGRKPALHQRIVIHAILAVGALFFLMPLVWMVTTSLKPLSQTMRHPQSVSEAFLGTGRTAQIDGRSYDVVLERRIDPAPGSPVFIVQPQESFAAGELSLPFGAETWRKHPVFNKHELKRMNMEVTPAMKVLAADKNRFDPAAGRLTLVSGRTLPAKLVRRVEREDAQLWLVREWRPEDTDVKEIGSTEGDVSRAWDVLPESSISKSIREIPQNYPAALRRIRFGRSLSNTLFLCVMTVAGTVVSSMLVAYGFAFLEFKGRNLLFGITLATMMIPFPVVMVPVYLLYRELGWIGTFKPLWVTSWFGSAFFIFLLRQFFLGLPKDLLDAARIDGCSELEILWHVVVPLARPAIAMVALFTFLGTWKDFLGPMIYLNHQSQFTLSLALQAFSSEHGGTPWHLLMAASTVVSLPLIILFFATMKMFIRGIAMTGIKG
;
A
#
# COMPACT_ATOMS: atom_id res chain seq x y z
N MET A 1 -19.55 36.26 -39.90
CA MET A 1 -18.23 35.82 -40.37
C MET A 1 -17.19 36.69 -39.71
N ALA A 2 -16.56 36.19 -38.68
CA ALA A 2 -15.40 36.83 -38.07
C ALA A 2 -14.42 35.70 -37.76
N GLU A 3 -13.33 35.64 -38.52
CA GLU A 3 -12.17 34.79 -38.25
C GLU A 3 -11.65 35.07 -36.85
N ALA A 4 -11.83 34.14 -35.97
CA ALA A 4 -11.16 34.15 -34.69
C ALA A 4 -9.67 33.89 -34.93
N SER A 5 -8.93 34.96 -35.18
CA SER A 5 -7.48 35.04 -35.24
C SER A 5 -6.95 34.44 -33.91
N GLY A 6 -6.45 33.20 -33.97
CA GLY A 6 -5.81 32.51 -32.86
C GLY A 6 -4.50 33.21 -32.45
N ARG A 7 -4.60 34.34 -31.75
CA ARG A 7 -3.44 35.01 -31.14
C ARG A 7 -2.78 34.02 -30.18
N LYS A 8 -1.56 33.60 -30.49
CA LYS A 8 -0.73 32.81 -29.55
C LYS A 8 -0.66 33.56 -28.22
N PRO A 9 -0.97 32.93 -27.10
CA PRO A 9 -0.95 33.62 -25.81
C PRO A 9 0.43 34.23 -25.55
N ALA A 10 0.45 35.45 -25.00
CA ALA A 10 1.69 36.16 -24.67
C ALA A 10 2.56 35.32 -23.72
N LEU A 11 3.87 35.53 -23.73
CA LEU A 11 4.84 34.73 -22.97
C LEU A 11 4.46 34.61 -21.48
N HIS A 12 4.04 35.72 -20.85
CA HIS A 12 3.62 35.74 -19.45
C HIS A 12 2.36 34.87 -19.21
N GLN A 13 1.39 34.87 -20.12
CA GLN A 13 0.20 34.01 -20.03
C GLN A 13 0.57 32.54 -20.14
N ARG A 14 1.53 32.18 -20.98
CA ARG A 14 2.04 30.80 -21.07
C ARG A 14 2.72 30.38 -19.76
N ILE A 15 3.55 31.25 -19.18
CA ILE A 15 4.22 30.97 -17.90
C ILE A 15 3.19 30.75 -16.79
N VAL A 16 2.18 31.62 -16.70
CA VAL A 16 1.11 31.48 -15.70
C VAL A 16 0.33 30.19 -15.89
N ILE A 17 -0.06 29.87 -17.14
CA ILE A 17 -0.77 28.61 -17.42
C ILE A 17 0.08 27.39 -17.04
N HIS A 18 1.38 27.38 -17.40
CA HIS A 18 2.25 26.26 -17.05
C HIS A 18 2.49 26.17 -15.53
N ALA A 19 2.60 27.29 -14.84
CA ALA A 19 2.71 27.29 -13.39
C ALA A 19 1.46 26.71 -12.71
N ILE A 20 0.27 27.12 -13.15
CA ILE A 20 -1.00 26.57 -12.62
C ILE A 20 -1.09 25.07 -12.91
N LEU A 21 -0.75 24.64 -14.13
CA LEU A 21 -0.76 23.22 -14.50
C LEU A 21 0.27 22.42 -13.70
N ALA A 22 1.46 22.97 -13.47
CA ALA A 22 2.51 22.34 -12.67
C ALA A 22 2.08 22.17 -11.19
N VAL A 23 1.49 23.20 -10.60
CA VAL A 23 0.95 23.14 -9.22
C VAL A 23 -0.19 22.12 -9.13
N GLY A 24 -1.11 22.12 -10.10
CA GLY A 24 -2.18 21.12 -10.18
C GLY A 24 -1.62 19.70 -10.32
N ALA A 25 -0.65 19.48 -11.19
CA ALA A 25 0.00 18.18 -11.37
C ALA A 25 0.71 17.72 -10.08
N LEU A 26 1.43 18.63 -9.39
CA LEU A 26 2.07 18.35 -8.12
C LEU A 26 1.06 17.90 -7.05
N PHE A 27 -0.08 18.60 -6.97
CA PHE A 27 -1.14 18.24 -6.03
C PHE A 27 -1.72 16.83 -6.32
N PHE A 28 -1.97 16.50 -7.59
CA PHE A 28 -2.46 15.18 -7.97
C PHE A 28 -1.42 14.07 -7.81
N LEU A 29 -0.13 14.38 -7.94
CA LEU A 29 0.96 13.41 -7.73
C LEU A 29 1.29 13.19 -6.24
N MET A 30 0.91 14.12 -5.36
CA MET A 30 1.23 14.05 -3.93
C MET A 30 0.82 12.73 -3.26
N PRO A 31 -0.37 12.16 -3.47
CA PRO A 31 -0.74 10.87 -2.88
C PRO A 31 0.15 9.72 -3.35
N LEU A 32 0.55 9.72 -4.63
CA LEU A 32 1.45 8.71 -5.19
C LEU A 32 2.86 8.83 -4.58
N VAL A 33 3.39 10.05 -4.50
CA VAL A 33 4.68 10.33 -3.86
C VAL A 33 4.65 9.91 -2.40
N TRP A 34 3.58 10.24 -1.68
CA TRP A 34 3.37 9.82 -0.29
C TRP A 34 3.36 8.30 -0.14
N MET A 35 2.65 7.60 -1.01
CA MET A 35 2.57 6.13 -1.01
C MET A 35 3.96 5.51 -1.21
N VAL A 36 4.72 5.96 -2.21
CA VAL A 36 6.06 5.45 -2.50
C VAL A 36 7.03 5.76 -1.35
N THR A 37 7.03 6.98 -0.85
CA THR A 37 7.93 7.36 0.24
C THR A 37 7.59 6.65 1.53
N THR A 38 6.31 6.45 1.84
CA THR A 38 5.88 5.71 3.04
C THR A 38 6.22 4.23 2.94
N SER A 39 6.22 3.65 1.75
CA SER A 39 6.63 2.26 1.53
C SER A 39 8.10 1.97 1.87
N LEU A 40 8.93 3.00 1.86
CA LEU A 40 10.36 2.92 2.16
C LEU A 40 10.69 3.26 3.62
N LYS A 41 9.70 3.65 4.43
CA LYS A 41 9.90 4.03 5.83
C LYS A 41 9.88 2.82 6.77
N PRO A 42 10.61 2.88 7.90
CA PRO A 42 10.44 1.92 8.99
C PRO A 42 9.09 2.12 9.70
N LEU A 43 8.56 1.05 10.28
CA LEU A 43 7.27 1.07 11.00
C LEU A 43 7.21 2.17 12.06
N SER A 44 8.29 2.35 12.81
CA SER A 44 8.38 3.36 13.87
C SER A 44 8.11 4.79 13.40
N GLN A 45 8.36 5.09 12.13
CA GLN A 45 8.12 6.42 11.55
C GLN A 45 6.74 6.56 10.92
N THR A 46 6.14 5.47 10.44
CA THR A 46 4.79 5.52 9.87
C THR A 46 3.70 5.67 10.94
N MET A 47 4.03 5.35 12.19
CA MET A 47 3.11 5.45 13.33
C MET A 47 3.25 6.75 14.14
N ARG A 48 4.22 7.59 13.84
CA ARG A 48 4.45 8.88 14.52
C ARG A 48 4.08 10.03 13.60
N HIS A 49 3.59 11.13 14.20
CA HIS A 49 3.45 12.39 13.47
C HIS A 49 4.84 12.90 13.07
N PRO A 50 5.07 13.24 11.79
CA PRO A 50 6.35 13.78 11.35
C PRO A 50 6.59 15.15 12.00
N GLN A 51 7.81 15.36 12.50
CA GLN A 51 8.20 16.64 13.14
C GLN A 51 8.65 17.69 12.11
N SER A 52 8.88 17.25 10.85
CA SER A 52 9.29 18.14 9.76
C SER A 52 8.75 17.63 8.42
N VAL A 53 8.71 18.53 7.41
CA VAL A 53 8.27 18.15 6.04
C VAL A 53 9.23 17.11 5.45
N SER A 54 10.54 17.24 5.69
CA SER A 54 11.51 16.24 5.22
C SER A 54 11.27 14.87 5.84
N GLU A 55 10.96 14.81 7.13
CA GLU A 55 10.62 13.56 7.82
C GLU A 55 9.30 12.95 7.32
N ALA A 56 8.38 13.80 6.87
CA ALA A 56 7.12 13.34 6.27
C ALA A 56 7.35 12.55 4.97
N PHE A 57 8.38 12.89 4.19
CA PHE A 57 8.65 12.27 2.89
C PHE A 57 9.85 11.31 2.89
N LEU A 58 10.85 11.55 3.72
CA LEU A 58 12.07 10.75 3.77
C LEU A 58 12.07 9.83 4.99
N GLY A 59 12.48 8.58 4.79
CA GLY A 59 12.76 7.67 5.89
C GLY A 59 13.97 8.19 6.67
N THR A 60 13.81 8.47 7.97
CA THR A 60 14.92 8.86 8.83
C THR A 60 15.33 7.69 9.72
N GLY A 61 16.60 7.37 9.73
CA GLY A 61 17.24 6.46 10.67
C GLY A 61 18.09 7.24 11.67
N ARG A 62 18.61 6.52 12.63
CA ARG A 62 19.63 7.05 13.53
C ARG A 62 20.82 6.11 13.52
N THR A 63 22.01 6.68 13.46
CA THR A 63 23.27 5.96 13.52
C THR A 63 24.06 6.43 14.71
N ALA A 64 24.76 5.52 15.36
CA ALA A 64 25.65 5.83 16.44
C ALA A 64 26.94 5.00 16.32
N GLN A 65 28.05 5.52 16.83
CA GLN A 65 29.28 4.79 16.96
C GLN A 65 29.32 4.09 18.32
N ILE A 66 29.41 2.76 18.28
CA ILE A 66 29.55 1.90 19.45
C ILE A 66 30.82 1.09 19.26
N ASP A 67 31.77 1.17 20.19
CA ASP A 67 33.07 0.48 20.13
C ASP A 67 33.83 0.70 18.80
N GLY A 68 33.77 1.93 18.26
CA GLY A 68 34.48 2.31 17.02
C GLY A 68 33.82 1.81 15.73
N ARG A 69 32.65 1.16 15.82
CA ARG A 69 31.84 0.74 14.67
C ARG A 69 30.56 1.55 14.58
N SER A 70 30.14 1.89 13.38
CA SER A 70 28.88 2.57 13.14
C SER A 70 27.75 1.53 13.09
N TYR A 71 26.74 1.72 13.92
CA TYR A 71 25.55 0.90 13.96
C TYR A 71 24.31 1.76 13.68
N ASP A 72 23.37 1.18 13.00
CA ASP A 72 22.02 1.69 12.96
C ASP A 72 21.36 1.42 14.32
N VAL A 73 20.80 2.45 14.94
CA VAL A 73 20.29 2.35 16.31
C VAL A 73 18.84 2.79 16.43
N VAL A 74 18.15 2.21 17.39
CA VAL A 74 16.83 2.62 17.85
C VAL A 74 17.00 3.31 19.20
N LEU A 75 16.37 4.47 19.37
CA LEU A 75 16.28 5.12 20.68
C LEU A 75 15.19 4.44 21.49
N GLU A 76 15.57 3.61 22.42
CA GLU A 76 14.60 2.92 23.29
C GLU A 76 14.04 3.87 24.33
N ARG A 77 14.91 4.62 24.99
CA ARG A 77 14.53 5.42 26.13
C ARG A 77 15.49 6.57 26.39
N ARG A 78 14.92 7.72 26.79
CA ARG A 78 15.68 8.81 27.38
C ARG A 78 16.02 8.48 28.84
N ILE A 79 17.26 8.73 29.21
CA ILE A 79 17.77 8.55 30.56
C ILE A 79 17.97 9.95 31.18
N ASP A 80 17.25 10.20 32.26
CA ASP A 80 17.41 11.47 33.03
C ASP A 80 18.03 11.11 34.39
N PRO A 81 19.39 11.04 34.51
CA PRO A 81 20.04 10.82 35.77
C PRO A 81 19.86 12.01 36.70
N ALA A 82 20.02 11.81 38.00
CA ALA A 82 20.01 12.90 38.96
C ALA A 82 21.02 13.98 38.54
N PRO A 83 20.72 15.27 38.71
CA PRO A 83 21.63 16.36 38.33
C PRO A 83 23.03 16.16 38.86
N GLY A 84 24.05 16.24 38.00
CA GLY A 84 25.45 16.12 38.36
C GLY A 84 25.98 14.71 38.63
N SER A 85 25.17 13.65 38.48
CA SER A 85 25.62 12.27 38.70
C SER A 85 26.05 11.60 37.39
N PRO A 86 27.27 11.01 37.33
CA PRO A 86 27.68 10.24 36.17
C PRO A 86 26.84 8.94 36.06
N VAL A 87 26.65 8.47 34.81
CA VAL A 87 26.06 7.18 34.55
C VAL A 87 27.17 6.17 34.24
N PHE A 88 27.14 5.05 34.96
CA PHE A 88 28.08 3.94 34.77
C PHE A 88 27.43 2.87 33.92
N ILE A 89 28.12 2.42 32.92
CA ILE A 89 27.76 1.26 32.11
C ILE A 89 28.53 0.06 32.68
N VAL A 90 27.79 -0.92 33.18
CA VAL A 90 28.37 -2.04 33.92
C VAL A 90 27.91 -3.36 33.33
N GLN A 91 28.76 -4.36 33.38
CA GLN A 91 28.47 -5.72 33.00
C GLN A 91 28.42 -6.57 34.30
N PRO A 92 27.26 -7.15 34.67
CA PRO A 92 27.17 -8.06 35.79
C PRO A 92 27.99 -9.31 35.53
N GLN A 93 28.60 -9.85 36.55
CA GLN A 93 29.41 -11.09 36.49
C GLN A 93 28.63 -12.32 36.94
N GLU A 94 27.47 -12.13 37.55
CA GLU A 94 26.59 -13.21 38.03
C GLU A 94 25.18 -12.98 37.45
N SER A 95 24.44 -14.10 37.34
CA SER A 95 23.04 -14.09 36.93
C SER A 95 22.13 -13.60 38.04
N PHE A 96 21.07 -12.90 37.71
CA PHE A 96 20.05 -12.44 38.65
C PHE A 96 18.67 -12.42 37.98
N ALA A 97 17.62 -12.48 38.80
CA ALA A 97 16.25 -12.46 38.25
C ALA A 97 15.91 -11.06 37.64
N ALA A 98 15.29 -11.06 36.50
CA ALA A 98 14.90 -9.80 35.84
C ALA A 98 13.97 -8.92 36.69
N GLY A 99 13.23 -9.55 37.65
CA GLY A 99 12.42 -8.84 38.64
C GLY A 99 13.23 -8.05 39.67
N GLU A 100 14.52 -8.36 39.88
CA GLU A 100 15.45 -7.64 40.74
C GLU A 100 16.09 -6.44 40.05
N LEU A 101 15.94 -6.37 38.70
CA LEU A 101 16.35 -5.22 37.89
C LEU A 101 15.26 -4.14 37.93
N SER A 102 15.28 -3.25 38.91
CA SER A 102 14.61 -1.97 38.70
C SER A 102 15.58 -1.10 37.93
N LEU A 103 15.19 -0.69 36.74
CA LEU A 103 15.92 0.32 36.01
C LEU A 103 16.00 1.57 36.88
N PRO A 104 17.19 2.18 37.03
CA PRO A 104 17.41 3.30 37.95
C PRO A 104 16.61 4.56 37.62
N PHE A 105 15.85 4.56 36.57
CA PHE A 105 15.22 5.72 35.94
C PHE A 105 13.69 5.60 35.87
N GLY A 106 13.04 5.25 36.99
CA GLY A 106 11.61 5.40 37.22
C GLY A 106 10.71 4.23 36.71
N ALA A 107 9.84 3.78 37.60
CA ALA A 107 8.87 2.70 37.35
C ALA A 107 7.83 3.01 36.24
N GLU A 108 7.64 4.28 35.92
CA GLU A 108 6.68 4.71 34.89
C GLU A 108 7.06 4.32 33.46
N THR A 109 8.33 4.10 33.19
CA THR A 109 8.81 3.79 31.84
C THR A 109 8.59 2.33 31.43
N TRP A 110 8.42 1.41 32.36
CA TRP A 110 8.00 0.03 32.07
C TRP A 110 6.55 -0.03 31.60
N ARG A 111 5.68 0.89 32.04
CA ARG A 111 4.28 0.96 31.61
C ARG A 111 4.09 1.39 30.15
N LYS A 112 5.08 2.00 29.56
CA LYS A 112 5.05 2.52 28.17
C LYS A 112 5.77 1.62 27.18
N HIS A 113 6.42 0.53 27.62
CA HIS A 113 7.06 -0.41 26.70
C HIS A 113 6.00 -1.34 26.11
N PRO A 114 5.81 -1.37 24.77
CA PRO A 114 4.72 -2.15 24.16
C PRO A 114 4.86 -3.65 24.30
N VAL A 115 6.01 -4.16 24.76
CA VAL A 115 6.37 -5.58 24.73
C VAL A 115 6.36 -6.24 26.11
N PHE A 116 6.65 -5.50 27.18
CA PHE A 116 6.72 -6.13 28.52
C PHE A 116 6.00 -5.30 29.57
N ASN A 117 4.84 -5.83 29.98
CA ASN A 117 4.17 -5.40 31.18
C ASN A 117 4.93 -5.94 32.41
N LYS A 118 5.08 -5.14 33.45
CA LYS A 118 5.73 -5.53 34.73
C LYS A 118 5.24 -6.90 35.29
N HIS A 119 4.00 -7.27 34.99
CA HIS A 119 3.41 -8.54 35.35
C HIS A 119 3.88 -9.72 34.48
N GLU A 120 4.24 -9.48 33.22
CA GLU A 120 4.72 -10.52 32.30
C GLU A 120 6.18 -10.84 32.54
N LEU A 121 7.03 -9.84 32.80
CA LEU A 121 8.42 -10.07 33.22
C LEU A 121 8.51 -10.86 34.53
N LYS A 122 7.58 -10.61 35.49
CA LYS A 122 7.49 -11.33 36.74
C LYS A 122 6.97 -12.77 36.56
N ARG A 123 6.11 -13.01 35.56
CA ARG A 123 5.60 -14.34 35.20
C ARG A 123 6.62 -15.20 34.44
N MET A 124 7.51 -14.59 33.65
CA MET A 124 8.46 -15.32 32.83
C MET A 124 9.70 -15.80 33.58
N ASN A 125 9.90 -15.39 34.82
CA ASN A 125 11.04 -15.79 35.69
C ASN A 125 12.39 -15.76 34.96
N MET A 126 12.60 -14.74 34.07
CA MET A 126 13.77 -14.61 33.22
C MET A 126 14.99 -14.28 34.09
N GLU A 127 16.07 -15.02 33.90
CA GLU A 127 17.37 -14.69 34.47
C GLU A 127 18.15 -13.75 33.56
N VAL A 128 18.69 -12.69 34.13
CA VAL A 128 19.65 -11.80 33.44
C VAL A 128 21.03 -12.44 33.55
N THR A 129 21.59 -12.87 32.43
CA THR A 129 22.88 -13.58 32.42
C THR A 129 24.06 -12.61 32.21
N PRO A 130 25.30 -12.97 32.58
CA PRO A 130 26.50 -12.16 32.33
C PRO A 130 26.77 -11.82 30.88
N ALA A 131 26.16 -12.53 29.94
CA ALA A 131 26.25 -12.27 28.52
C ALA A 131 25.43 -11.05 28.08
N MET A 132 24.49 -10.56 28.88
CA MET A 132 23.77 -9.30 28.65
C MET A 132 24.71 -8.14 28.86
N LYS A 133 25.16 -7.51 27.81
CA LYS A 133 26.34 -6.63 27.78
C LYS A 133 26.26 -5.34 28.56
N VAL A 134 25.07 -4.82 28.90
CA VAL A 134 25.02 -3.43 29.40
C VAL A 134 23.87 -3.19 30.36
N LEU A 135 24.21 -2.75 31.56
CA LEU A 135 23.31 -2.14 32.53
C LEU A 135 23.76 -0.71 32.81
N ALA A 136 22.86 0.24 32.73
CA ALA A 136 23.12 1.61 33.12
C ALA A 136 22.80 1.77 34.62
N ALA A 137 23.76 2.16 35.42
CA ALA A 137 23.64 2.38 36.87
C ALA A 137 24.12 3.80 37.25
N ASP A 138 23.42 4.39 38.18
CA ASP A 138 23.86 5.65 38.79
C ASP A 138 24.86 5.40 39.97
N LYS A 139 25.41 6.47 40.54
CA LYS A 139 26.34 6.44 41.67
C LYS A 139 25.76 5.72 42.91
N ASN A 140 24.45 5.70 43.08
CA ASN A 140 23.78 5.05 44.23
C ASN A 140 23.69 3.55 44.09
N ARG A 141 23.86 3.03 42.88
CA ARG A 141 23.70 1.58 42.58
C ARG A 141 24.97 0.90 42.14
N PHE A 142 25.95 1.63 41.62
CA PHE A 142 27.23 1.09 41.22
C PHE A 142 28.37 1.82 41.97
N ASP A 143 29.13 1.06 42.72
CA ASP A 143 30.35 1.51 43.32
C ASP A 143 31.54 1.17 42.39
N PRO A 144 32.12 2.17 41.71
CA PRO A 144 33.21 1.90 40.78
C PRO A 144 34.50 1.49 41.49
N ALA A 145 34.69 1.81 42.76
CA ALA A 145 35.87 1.44 43.53
C ALA A 145 35.80 -0.03 44.02
N ALA A 146 34.63 -0.47 44.39
CA ALA A 146 34.39 -1.85 44.86
C ALA A 146 34.00 -2.80 43.69
N GLY A 147 33.67 -2.31 42.52
CA GLY A 147 33.19 -3.09 41.39
C GLY A 147 31.85 -3.84 41.68
N ARG A 148 30.98 -3.20 42.48
CA ARG A 148 29.73 -3.82 42.92
C ARG A 148 28.51 -3.07 42.44
N LEU A 149 27.55 -3.81 41.90
CA LEU A 149 26.23 -3.35 41.49
C LEU A 149 25.19 -3.74 42.54
N THR A 150 24.44 -2.76 43.07
CA THR A 150 23.35 -3.01 44.02
C THR A 150 22.01 -3.12 43.27
N LEU A 151 21.36 -4.24 43.39
CA LEU A 151 20.02 -4.49 42.83
C LEU A 151 18.93 -3.83 43.68
N VAL A 152 17.69 -3.79 43.21
CA VAL A 152 16.54 -3.24 43.94
C VAL A 152 16.20 -4.05 45.17
N SER A 153 16.46 -5.35 45.13
CA SER A 153 16.32 -6.24 46.27
C SER A 153 17.31 -5.94 47.41
N GLY A 154 18.28 -5.03 47.23
CA GLY A 154 19.38 -4.79 48.15
C GLY A 154 20.55 -5.77 47.98
N ARG A 155 20.44 -6.79 47.16
CA ARG A 155 21.50 -7.74 46.83
C ARG A 155 22.59 -7.04 46.04
N THR A 156 23.84 -7.27 46.37
CA THR A 156 25.00 -6.74 45.65
C THR A 156 25.65 -7.82 44.81
N LEU A 157 25.94 -7.50 43.55
CA LEU A 157 26.60 -8.39 42.59
C LEU A 157 27.94 -7.82 42.15
N PRO A 158 28.95 -8.66 41.86
CA PRO A 158 30.14 -8.21 41.19
C PRO A 158 29.79 -7.75 39.77
N ALA A 159 30.28 -6.59 39.38
CA ALA A 159 30.02 -6.04 38.06
C ALA A 159 31.25 -5.30 37.54
N LYS A 160 31.61 -5.53 36.30
CA LYS A 160 32.72 -4.86 35.63
C LYS A 160 32.27 -3.54 35.04
N LEU A 161 32.99 -2.44 35.37
CA LEU A 161 32.81 -1.16 34.72
C LEU A 161 33.24 -1.28 33.25
N VAL A 162 32.32 -1.04 32.32
CA VAL A 162 32.57 -1.02 30.88
C VAL A 162 32.95 0.40 30.46
N ARG A 163 32.14 1.39 30.87
CA ARG A 163 32.35 2.80 30.52
C ARG A 163 31.70 3.73 31.55
N ARG A 164 32.32 4.90 31.76
CA ARG A 164 31.74 6.03 32.50
C ARG A 164 31.27 7.06 31.49
N VAL A 165 30.00 7.45 31.57
CA VAL A 165 29.45 8.55 30.76
C VAL A 165 29.32 9.78 31.63
N GLU A 166 30.13 10.78 31.36
CA GLU A 166 30.04 12.06 32.03
C GLU A 166 28.97 12.90 31.37
N ARG A 167 28.22 13.61 32.19
CA ARG A 167 27.14 14.47 31.71
C ARG A 167 27.70 15.87 31.44
N GLU A 168 27.92 16.20 30.19
CA GLU A 168 27.95 17.55 29.71
C GLU A 168 26.59 17.84 29.08
N ASP A 169 25.71 18.57 29.74
CA ASP A 169 24.42 19.13 29.29
C ASP A 169 23.57 18.36 28.21
N ALA A 170 24.01 17.21 27.79
CA ALA A 170 23.37 16.38 26.76
C ALA A 170 22.40 15.39 27.35
N GLN A 171 21.28 15.22 26.68
CA GLN A 171 20.32 14.16 26.99
C GLN A 171 20.98 12.81 26.69
N LEU A 172 20.88 11.88 27.66
CA LEU A 172 21.36 10.51 27.47
C LEU A 172 20.25 9.62 26.96
N TRP A 173 20.59 8.74 26.04
CA TRP A 173 19.68 7.80 25.47
C TRP A 173 20.17 6.37 25.60
N LEU A 174 19.31 5.47 26.05
CA LEU A 174 19.50 4.04 25.89
C LEU A 174 19.23 3.71 24.42
N VAL A 175 20.22 3.17 23.75
CA VAL A 175 20.14 2.80 22.34
C VAL A 175 20.41 1.31 22.17
N ARG A 176 19.80 0.70 21.20
CA ARG A 176 20.10 -0.65 20.74
C ARG A 176 20.33 -0.70 19.25
N GLU A 177 21.04 -1.71 18.81
CA GLU A 177 21.19 -1.99 17.38
C GLU A 177 19.81 -2.21 16.76
N TRP A 178 19.60 -1.55 15.62
CA TRP A 178 18.42 -1.76 14.80
C TRP A 178 18.60 -3.01 13.92
N ARG A 179 17.53 -3.80 13.77
CA ARG A 179 17.49 -4.94 12.84
C ARG A 179 16.25 -4.87 11.96
N PRO A 180 16.28 -5.48 10.75
CA PRO A 180 15.13 -5.53 9.85
C PRO A 180 13.85 -6.06 10.51
N GLU A 181 13.98 -6.94 11.48
CA GLU A 181 12.86 -7.54 12.25
C GLU A 181 12.11 -6.50 13.10
N ASP A 182 12.74 -5.39 13.46
CA ASP A 182 12.09 -4.28 14.18
C ASP A 182 10.98 -3.61 13.34
N THR A 183 10.83 -3.99 12.08
CA THR A 183 9.73 -3.56 11.20
C THR A 183 8.47 -4.43 11.33
N ASP A 184 8.55 -5.63 11.93
CA ASP A 184 7.42 -6.56 12.05
C ASP A 184 6.87 -6.58 13.49
N VAL A 185 5.67 -6.03 13.68
CA VAL A 185 5.01 -5.88 14.99
C VAL A 185 4.64 -7.23 15.63
N LYS A 186 4.61 -8.32 14.86
CA LYS A 186 4.18 -9.63 15.36
C LYS A 186 5.27 -10.46 16.04
N GLU A 187 6.54 -10.16 15.83
CA GLU A 187 7.63 -10.99 16.34
C GLU A 187 8.30 -10.45 17.62
N ILE A 188 7.86 -9.29 18.11
CA ILE A 188 8.39 -8.73 19.35
C ILE A 188 8.02 -9.58 20.59
N GLY A 189 7.10 -10.52 20.46
CA GLY A 189 6.58 -11.34 21.56
C GLY A 189 7.12 -12.78 21.68
N SER A 190 8.03 -13.23 20.79
CA SER A 190 8.37 -14.66 20.73
C SER A 190 9.85 -15.03 20.66
N THR A 191 10.77 -14.14 21.01
CA THR A 191 12.19 -14.50 20.89
C THR A 191 12.88 -14.65 22.24
N GLU A 192 12.89 -15.87 22.73
CA GLU A 192 13.84 -16.37 23.73
C GLU A 192 15.32 -16.27 23.30
N GLY A 193 15.61 -15.74 22.09
CA GLY A 193 16.94 -15.72 21.48
C GLY A 193 17.63 -14.37 21.38
N ASP A 194 17.03 -13.26 21.80
CA ASP A 194 17.50 -11.93 21.44
C ASP A 194 18.38 -11.21 22.46
N VAL A 195 19.11 -12.00 23.25
CA VAL A 195 20.05 -11.52 24.27
C VAL A 195 21.38 -10.98 23.69
N SER A 196 21.58 -11.09 22.36
CA SER A 196 22.82 -10.71 21.69
C SER A 196 22.84 -9.31 21.07
N ARG A 197 21.81 -8.49 21.29
CA ARG A 197 21.78 -7.13 20.75
C ARG A 197 22.79 -6.22 21.46
N ALA A 198 23.55 -5.45 20.69
CA ALA A 198 24.40 -4.42 21.26
C ALA A 198 23.53 -3.29 21.83
N TRP A 199 23.59 -3.12 23.14
CA TRP A 199 22.94 -2.02 23.85
C TRP A 199 24.02 -1.05 24.32
N ASP A 200 23.72 0.24 24.23
CA ASP A 200 24.63 1.25 24.79
C ASP A 200 23.84 2.47 25.29
N VAL A 201 24.48 3.28 26.14
CA VAL A 201 23.97 4.56 26.60
C VAL A 201 24.81 5.66 25.98
N LEU A 202 24.21 6.46 25.14
CA LEU A 202 24.90 7.48 24.36
C LEU A 202 24.28 8.87 24.58
N PRO A 203 25.10 9.93 24.61
CA PRO A 203 24.59 11.29 24.57
C PRO A 203 23.96 11.58 23.20
N GLU A 204 22.93 12.42 23.17
CA GLU A 204 22.24 12.78 21.93
C GLU A 204 23.19 13.33 20.86
N SER A 205 24.26 14.02 21.28
CA SER A 205 25.30 14.55 20.39
C SER A 205 26.06 13.46 19.60
N SER A 206 26.12 12.22 20.13
CA SER A 206 26.79 11.08 19.45
C SER A 206 25.86 10.34 18.48
N ILE A 207 24.60 10.75 18.39
CA ILE A 207 23.60 10.08 17.57
C ILE A 207 23.31 10.94 16.36
N SER A 208 23.72 10.46 15.18
CA SER A 208 23.53 11.16 13.93
C SER A 208 22.19 10.74 13.30
N LYS A 209 21.46 11.71 12.74
CA LYS A 209 20.30 11.43 11.90
C LYS A 209 20.78 10.98 10.52
N SER A 210 20.26 9.89 10.03
CA SER A 210 20.54 9.37 8.69
C SER A 210 19.25 9.16 7.93
N ILE A 211 19.31 9.26 6.60
CA ILE A 211 18.20 8.83 5.74
C ILE A 211 18.29 7.32 5.64
N ARG A 212 17.19 6.64 5.96
CA ARG A 212 17.10 5.19 5.83
C ARG A 212 15.94 4.82 4.96
N GLU A 213 16.25 4.11 3.89
CA GLU A 213 15.27 3.45 3.04
C GLU A 213 15.28 1.95 3.33
N ILE A 214 14.10 1.35 3.45
CA ILE A 214 13.95 -0.06 3.75
C ILE A 214 13.35 -0.79 2.54
N PRO A 215 14.17 -1.16 1.55
CA PRO A 215 13.70 -1.89 0.37
C PRO A 215 13.11 -3.27 0.72
N GLN A 216 13.47 -3.84 1.88
CA GLN A 216 12.94 -5.11 2.36
C GLN A 216 11.43 -5.09 2.63
N ASN A 217 10.82 -3.92 2.77
CA ASN A 217 9.38 -3.78 2.90
C ASN A 217 8.63 -4.39 1.70
N TYR A 218 9.19 -4.29 0.50
CA TYR A 218 8.57 -4.83 -0.71
C TYR A 218 8.48 -6.36 -0.71
N PRO A 219 9.57 -7.13 -0.53
CA PRO A 219 9.49 -8.59 -0.45
C PRO A 219 8.59 -9.07 0.70
N ALA A 220 8.62 -8.40 1.86
CA ALA A 220 7.78 -8.74 3.00
C ALA A 220 6.28 -8.53 2.67
N ALA A 221 5.93 -7.37 2.10
CA ALA A 221 4.58 -7.04 1.69
C ALA A 221 4.04 -8.01 0.63
N LEU A 222 4.84 -8.31 -0.41
CA LEU A 222 4.44 -9.21 -1.50
C LEU A 222 4.25 -10.64 -1.04
N ARG A 223 5.08 -11.13 -0.10
CA ARG A 223 4.89 -12.45 0.51
C ARG A 223 3.58 -12.50 1.30
N ARG A 224 3.27 -11.48 2.09
CA ARG A 224 2.05 -11.42 2.91
C ARG A 224 0.76 -11.51 2.10
N ILE A 225 0.68 -10.83 0.96
CA ILE A 225 -0.48 -10.87 0.05
C ILE A 225 -0.43 -12.06 -0.92
N ARG A 226 0.57 -12.93 -0.84
CA ARG A 226 0.78 -14.05 -1.81
C ARG A 226 0.71 -13.54 -3.25
N PHE A 227 1.48 -12.48 -3.53
CA PHE A 227 1.37 -11.65 -4.73
C PHE A 227 1.22 -12.44 -6.03
N GLY A 228 2.06 -13.44 -6.29
CA GLY A 228 2.01 -14.23 -7.53
C GLY A 228 0.64 -14.88 -7.76
N ARG A 229 0.03 -15.45 -6.71
CA ARG A 229 -1.29 -16.08 -6.80
C ARG A 229 -2.40 -15.05 -6.96
N SER A 230 -2.38 -13.99 -6.17
CA SER A 230 -3.38 -12.91 -6.27
C SER A 230 -3.30 -12.19 -7.61
N LEU A 231 -2.11 -12.02 -8.18
CA LEU A 231 -1.90 -11.48 -9.51
C LEU A 231 -2.52 -12.40 -10.58
N SER A 232 -2.23 -13.70 -10.53
CA SER A 232 -2.80 -14.69 -11.47
C SER A 232 -4.33 -14.70 -11.42
N ASN A 233 -4.92 -14.67 -10.21
CA ASN A 233 -6.37 -14.60 -10.03
C ASN A 233 -6.95 -13.32 -10.64
N THR A 234 -6.31 -12.17 -10.39
CA THR A 234 -6.74 -10.87 -10.94
C THR A 234 -6.65 -10.84 -12.45
N LEU A 235 -5.55 -11.33 -13.03
CA LEU A 235 -5.36 -11.38 -14.47
C LEU A 235 -6.37 -12.30 -15.13
N PHE A 236 -6.64 -13.48 -14.55
CA PHE A 236 -7.68 -14.38 -15.04
C PHE A 236 -9.04 -13.68 -15.11
N LEU A 237 -9.45 -13.01 -14.02
CA LEU A 237 -10.68 -12.25 -13.98
C LEU A 237 -10.69 -11.11 -15.01
N CYS A 238 -9.61 -10.37 -15.13
CA CYS A 238 -9.50 -9.29 -16.12
C CYS A 238 -9.67 -9.83 -17.55
N VAL A 239 -9.00 -10.92 -17.91
CA VAL A 239 -9.11 -11.52 -19.25
C VAL A 239 -10.53 -11.98 -19.52
N MET A 240 -11.13 -12.74 -18.61
CA MET A 240 -12.49 -13.29 -18.78
C MET A 240 -13.55 -12.19 -18.85
N THR A 241 -13.43 -11.18 -17.98
CA THR A 241 -14.39 -10.07 -17.92
C THR A 241 -14.25 -9.14 -19.12
N VAL A 242 -13.02 -8.80 -19.53
CA VAL A 242 -12.79 -7.96 -20.72
C VAL A 242 -13.28 -8.67 -21.98
N ALA A 243 -12.91 -9.93 -22.18
CA ALA A 243 -13.37 -10.69 -23.33
C ALA A 243 -14.91 -10.77 -23.39
N GLY A 244 -15.54 -11.13 -22.27
CA GLY A 244 -16.99 -11.22 -22.17
C GLY A 244 -17.68 -9.89 -22.45
N THR A 245 -17.25 -8.82 -21.78
CA THR A 245 -17.85 -7.48 -21.94
C THR A 245 -17.68 -6.95 -23.37
N VAL A 246 -16.48 -7.07 -23.95
CA VAL A 246 -16.21 -6.56 -25.31
C VAL A 246 -17.06 -7.32 -26.33
N VAL A 247 -17.02 -8.65 -26.33
CA VAL A 247 -17.74 -9.48 -27.31
C VAL A 247 -19.24 -9.27 -27.17
N SER A 248 -19.80 -9.41 -25.98
CA SER A 248 -21.25 -9.29 -25.78
C SER A 248 -21.77 -7.89 -26.05
N SER A 249 -21.08 -6.84 -25.54
CA SER A 249 -21.53 -5.47 -25.77
C SER A 249 -21.40 -5.05 -27.22
N MET A 250 -20.39 -5.53 -27.96
CA MET A 250 -20.18 -5.27 -29.37
C MET A 250 -21.29 -5.91 -30.22
N LEU A 251 -21.61 -7.18 -29.98
CA LEU A 251 -22.69 -7.89 -30.69
C LEU A 251 -24.04 -7.18 -30.48
N VAL A 252 -24.37 -6.87 -29.24
CA VAL A 252 -25.64 -6.19 -28.91
C VAL A 252 -25.67 -4.78 -29.46
N ALA A 253 -24.57 -4.03 -29.38
CA ALA A 253 -24.47 -2.68 -29.93
C ALA A 253 -24.62 -2.67 -31.46
N TYR A 254 -24.06 -3.67 -32.16
CA TYR A 254 -24.20 -3.86 -33.59
C TYR A 254 -25.68 -4.08 -33.98
N GLY A 255 -26.35 -4.97 -33.27
CA GLY A 255 -27.78 -5.23 -33.48
C GLY A 255 -28.63 -3.98 -33.29
N PHE A 256 -28.39 -3.18 -32.25
CA PHE A 256 -29.11 -1.93 -32.02
C PHE A 256 -28.70 -0.79 -32.96
N ALA A 257 -27.53 -0.84 -33.59
CA ALA A 257 -27.08 0.20 -34.50
C ALA A 257 -27.60 -0.02 -35.94
N PHE A 258 -27.47 -1.24 -36.47
CA PHE A 258 -27.59 -1.53 -37.90
C PHE A 258 -28.73 -2.46 -38.29
N LEU A 259 -29.17 -3.35 -37.37
CA LEU A 259 -30.25 -4.25 -37.69
C LEU A 259 -31.63 -3.59 -37.46
N GLU A 260 -32.54 -3.84 -38.40
CA GLU A 260 -33.90 -3.37 -38.32
C GLU A 260 -34.83 -4.52 -37.82
N PHE A 261 -35.41 -4.32 -36.63
CA PHE A 261 -36.34 -5.25 -36.05
C PHE A 261 -37.42 -4.52 -35.23
N LYS A 262 -38.59 -5.15 -35.10
CA LYS A 262 -39.71 -4.59 -34.30
C LYS A 262 -39.33 -4.50 -32.83
N GLY A 263 -39.54 -3.33 -32.22
CA GLY A 263 -39.26 -3.12 -30.80
C GLY A 263 -37.82 -2.70 -30.51
N ARG A 264 -36.93 -2.48 -31.50
CA ARG A 264 -35.51 -2.06 -31.31
C ARG A 264 -35.37 -0.93 -30.33
N ASN A 265 -36.13 0.16 -30.53
CA ASN A 265 -36.00 1.35 -29.70
C ASN A 265 -36.51 1.11 -28.26
N LEU A 266 -37.58 0.31 -28.10
CA LEU A 266 -38.09 -0.06 -26.78
C LEU A 266 -37.06 -0.92 -26.02
N LEU A 267 -36.52 -1.94 -26.64
CA LEU A 267 -35.50 -2.81 -26.03
C LEU A 267 -34.23 -2.03 -25.70
N PHE A 268 -33.82 -1.12 -26.56
CA PHE A 268 -32.69 -0.24 -26.25
C PHE A 268 -32.99 0.68 -25.08
N GLY A 269 -34.20 1.25 -25.01
CA GLY A 269 -34.65 2.04 -23.86
C GLY A 269 -34.66 1.23 -22.56
N ILE A 270 -35.14 -0.01 -22.58
CA ILE A 270 -35.09 -0.92 -21.41
C ILE A 270 -33.62 -1.19 -21.01
N THR A 271 -32.74 -1.45 -21.98
CA THR A 271 -31.31 -1.64 -21.71
C THR A 271 -30.73 -0.42 -20.98
N LEU A 272 -31.04 0.80 -21.42
CA LEU A 272 -30.58 2.01 -20.75
C LEU A 272 -31.20 2.17 -19.35
N ALA A 273 -32.47 1.81 -19.19
CA ALA A 273 -33.13 1.89 -17.89
C ALA A 273 -32.46 1.00 -16.83
N THR A 274 -31.85 -0.12 -17.22
CA THR A 274 -31.09 -0.98 -16.28
C THR A 274 -29.90 -0.27 -15.64
N MET A 275 -29.33 0.75 -16.30
CA MET A 275 -28.21 1.55 -15.72
C MET A 275 -28.67 2.42 -14.54
N MET A 276 -29.96 2.74 -14.45
CA MET A 276 -30.50 3.55 -13.37
C MET A 276 -30.65 2.77 -12.06
N ILE A 277 -30.59 1.45 -12.11
CA ILE A 277 -30.73 0.60 -10.92
C ILE A 277 -29.38 0.59 -10.18
N PRO A 278 -29.31 1.13 -8.95
CA PRO A 278 -28.07 1.18 -8.19
C PRO A 278 -27.63 -0.23 -7.75
N PHE A 279 -26.36 -0.53 -7.88
CA PHE A 279 -25.77 -1.83 -7.52
C PHE A 279 -26.17 -2.36 -6.13
N PRO A 280 -26.22 -1.55 -5.04
CA PRO A 280 -26.62 -2.04 -3.72
C PRO A 280 -28.01 -2.66 -3.67
N VAL A 281 -28.94 -2.20 -4.53
CA VAL A 281 -30.31 -2.74 -4.59
C VAL A 281 -30.35 -4.15 -5.17
N VAL A 282 -29.53 -4.41 -6.20
CA VAL A 282 -29.48 -5.72 -6.87
C VAL A 282 -28.51 -6.70 -6.19
N MET A 283 -27.63 -6.20 -5.32
CA MET A 283 -26.58 -7.01 -4.70
C MET A 283 -27.10 -8.21 -3.93
N VAL A 284 -28.13 -8.01 -3.08
CA VAL A 284 -28.70 -9.08 -2.26
C VAL A 284 -29.43 -10.11 -3.10
N PRO A 285 -30.38 -9.74 -3.99
CA PRO A 285 -31.03 -10.70 -4.87
C PRO A 285 -30.07 -11.50 -5.74
N VAL A 286 -29.04 -10.85 -6.29
CA VAL A 286 -28.02 -11.49 -7.11
C VAL A 286 -27.16 -12.47 -6.29
N TYR A 287 -26.79 -12.09 -5.05
CA TYR A 287 -26.09 -12.98 -4.14
C TYR A 287 -26.90 -14.26 -3.87
N LEU A 288 -28.21 -14.13 -3.58
CA LEU A 288 -29.08 -15.26 -3.35
C LEU A 288 -29.16 -16.18 -4.57
N LEU A 289 -29.28 -15.60 -5.77
CA LEU A 289 -29.26 -16.35 -7.03
C LEU A 289 -27.95 -17.14 -7.20
N TYR A 290 -26.79 -16.49 -6.97
CA TYR A 290 -25.50 -17.16 -7.09
C TYR A 290 -25.28 -18.24 -6.03
N ARG A 291 -25.87 -18.06 -4.84
CA ARG A 291 -25.88 -19.08 -3.80
C ARG A 291 -26.68 -20.32 -4.24
N GLU A 292 -27.87 -20.15 -4.78
CA GLU A 292 -28.68 -21.26 -5.29
C GLU A 292 -28.01 -21.97 -6.46
N LEU A 293 -27.26 -21.25 -7.31
CA LEU A 293 -26.46 -21.82 -8.39
C LEU A 293 -25.18 -22.51 -7.91
N GLY A 294 -24.84 -22.45 -6.62
CA GLY A 294 -23.61 -23.01 -6.08
C GLY A 294 -22.34 -22.27 -6.56
N TRP A 295 -22.44 -20.98 -6.90
CA TRP A 295 -21.33 -20.21 -7.44
C TRP A 295 -20.54 -19.48 -6.37
N ILE A 296 -21.07 -19.33 -5.14
CA ILE A 296 -20.36 -18.68 -4.02
C ILE A 296 -19.11 -19.48 -3.68
N GLY A 297 -18.01 -18.81 -3.41
CA GLY A 297 -16.70 -19.42 -3.21
C GLY A 297 -15.98 -19.79 -4.52
N THR A 298 -16.48 -19.32 -5.68
CA THR A 298 -15.85 -19.50 -7.00
C THR A 298 -15.69 -18.18 -7.73
N PHE A 299 -14.92 -18.17 -8.83
CA PHE A 299 -14.78 -16.97 -9.67
C PHE A 299 -15.99 -16.68 -10.57
N LYS A 300 -16.92 -17.63 -10.73
CA LYS A 300 -18.06 -17.52 -11.67
C LYS A 300 -18.86 -16.22 -11.51
N PRO A 301 -19.27 -15.80 -10.29
CA PRO A 301 -20.01 -14.56 -10.09
C PRO A 301 -19.31 -13.31 -10.65
N LEU A 302 -17.98 -13.31 -10.67
CA LEU A 302 -17.17 -12.14 -11.00
C LEU A 302 -16.98 -11.94 -12.51
N TRP A 303 -17.15 -12.99 -13.33
CA TRP A 303 -16.88 -12.86 -14.76
C TRP A 303 -18.04 -13.34 -15.66
N VAL A 304 -18.88 -14.29 -15.22
CA VAL A 304 -19.91 -14.90 -16.10
C VAL A 304 -20.90 -13.85 -16.58
N THR A 305 -21.33 -12.93 -15.71
CA THR A 305 -22.28 -11.88 -16.07
C THR A 305 -21.77 -10.91 -17.12
N SER A 306 -20.45 -10.74 -17.26
CA SER A 306 -19.85 -9.88 -18.28
C SER A 306 -20.15 -10.37 -19.71
N TRP A 307 -20.48 -11.64 -19.88
CA TRP A 307 -20.83 -12.23 -21.19
C TRP A 307 -22.26 -11.95 -21.64
N PHE A 308 -23.06 -11.30 -20.80
CA PHE A 308 -24.45 -10.91 -21.13
C PHE A 308 -24.59 -9.43 -21.50
N GLY A 309 -23.49 -8.72 -21.64
CA GLY A 309 -23.45 -7.32 -22.02
C GLY A 309 -23.52 -6.34 -20.85
N SER A 310 -22.96 -5.18 -21.08
CA SER A 310 -23.04 -4.04 -20.16
C SER A 310 -23.78 -2.89 -20.84
N ALA A 311 -24.87 -2.44 -20.24
CA ALA A 311 -25.73 -1.41 -20.83
C ALA A 311 -24.94 -0.12 -21.18
N PHE A 312 -24.00 0.28 -20.33
CA PHE A 312 -23.14 1.43 -20.59
C PHE A 312 -22.25 1.24 -21.82
N PHE A 313 -21.60 0.09 -21.95
CA PHE A 313 -20.72 -0.18 -23.09
C PHE A 313 -21.49 -0.48 -24.37
N ILE A 314 -22.67 -1.09 -24.27
CA ILE A 314 -23.60 -1.22 -25.40
C ILE A 314 -23.98 0.17 -25.93
N PHE A 315 -24.36 1.09 -25.06
CA PHE A 315 -24.68 2.47 -25.43
C PHE A 315 -23.49 3.15 -26.12
N LEU A 316 -22.30 3.09 -25.50
CA LEU A 316 -21.09 3.73 -26.00
C LEU A 316 -20.72 3.22 -27.40
N LEU A 317 -20.68 1.89 -27.56
CA LEU A 317 -20.37 1.27 -28.86
C LEU A 317 -21.43 1.58 -29.90
N ARG A 318 -22.72 1.52 -29.55
CA ARG A 318 -23.80 1.90 -30.47
C ARG A 318 -23.65 3.35 -30.97
N GLN A 319 -23.36 4.30 -30.08
CA GLN A 319 -23.15 5.69 -30.51
C GLN A 319 -21.96 5.83 -31.45
N PHE A 320 -20.89 5.09 -31.21
CA PHE A 320 -19.76 5.08 -32.12
C PHE A 320 -20.11 4.44 -33.47
N PHE A 321 -20.81 3.30 -33.48
CA PHE A 321 -21.21 2.58 -34.69
C PHE A 321 -22.14 3.42 -35.57
N LEU A 322 -23.08 4.16 -34.98
CA LEU A 322 -23.96 5.07 -35.71
C LEU A 322 -23.22 6.23 -36.44
N GLY A 323 -22.00 6.52 -36.00
CA GLY A 323 -21.12 7.51 -36.67
C GLY A 323 -20.31 6.96 -37.82
N LEU A 324 -20.35 5.63 -38.06
CA LEU A 324 -19.66 5.04 -39.21
C LEU A 324 -20.39 5.29 -40.51
N PRO A 325 -19.67 5.43 -41.65
CA PRO A 325 -20.29 5.59 -42.98
C PRO A 325 -21.13 4.37 -43.34
N LYS A 326 -22.42 4.56 -43.56
CA LYS A 326 -23.34 3.47 -43.96
C LYS A 326 -23.01 2.83 -45.28
N ASP A 327 -22.49 3.62 -46.22
CA ASP A 327 -22.12 3.18 -47.57
C ASP A 327 -21.14 2.00 -47.56
N LEU A 328 -20.26 1.92 -46.54
CA LEU A 328 -19.32 0.80 -46.40
C LEU A 328 -20.04 -0.52 -46.00
N LEU A 329 -21.07 -0.41 -45.19
CA LEU A 329 -21.86 -1.57 -44.80
C LEU A 329 -22.76 -2.03 -45.94
N ASP A 330 -23.35 -1.08 -46.65
CA ASP A 330 -24.23 -1.38 -47.80
C ASP A 330 -23.44 -1.98 -48.95
N ALA A 331 -22.24 -1.50 -49.22
CA ALA A 331 -21.35 -2.13 -50.20
C ALA A 331 -21.02 -3.59 -49.82
N ALA A 332 -20.65 -3.83 -48.55
CA ALA A 332 -20.36 -5.20 -48.08
C ALA A 332 -21.61 -6.15 -48.19
N ARG A 333 -22.81 -5.62 -47.98
CA ARG A 333 -24.07 -6.39 -48.22
C ARG A 333 -24.27 -6.72 -49.68
N ILE A 334 -23.99 -5.78 -50.59
CA ILE A 334 -24.07 -6.02 -52.06
C ILE A 334 -23.04 -7.09 -52.47
N ASP A 335 -21.83 -7.07 -51.85
CA ASP A 335 -20.81 -8.06 -52.09
C ASP A 335 -21.15 -9.45 -51.48
N GLY A 336 -22.30 -9.61 -50.84
CA GLY A 336 -22.83 -10.87 -50.29
C GLY A 336 -22.32 -11.24 -48.92
N CYS A 337 -21.68 -10.32 -48.16
CA CYS A 337 -21.23 -10.58 -46.81
C CYS A 337 -22.42 -10.76 -45.83
N SER A 338 -22.32 -11.72 -44.96
CA SER A 338 -23.25 -11.88 -43.83
C SER A 338 -23.05 -10.75 -42.78
N GLU A 339 -24.08 -10.51 -41.95
CA GLU A 339 -23.99 -9.46 -40.90
C GLU A 339 -22.83 -9.70 -39.91
N LEU A 340 -22.48 -10.96 -39.62
CA LEU A 340 -21.31 -11.28 -38.78
C LEU A 340 -19.98 -10.96 -39.48
N GLU A 341 -19.90 -11.24 -40.79
CA GLU A 341 -18.71 -10.88 -41.58
C GLU A 341 -18.53 -9.36 -41.67
N ILE A 342 -19.64 -8.63 -41.88
CA ILE A 342 -19.62 -7.15 -41.86
C ILE A 342 -19.14 -6.66 -40.50
N LEU A 343 -19.64 -7.20 -39.39
CA LEU A 343 -19.19 -6.86 -38.07
C LEU A 343 -17.66 -7.05 -37.92
N TRP A 344 -17.15 -8.25 -38.28
CA TRP A 344 -15.74 -8.57 -38.03
C TRP A 344 -14.77 -7.92 -39.02
N HIS A 345 -15.13 -7.82 -40.28
CA HIS A 345 -14.22 -7.33 -41.33
C HIS A 345 -14.35 -5.84 -41.65
N VAL A 346 -15.52 -5.23 -41.36
CA VAL A 346 -15.76 -3.81 -41.64
C VAL A 346 -15.84 -3.02 -40.33
N VAL A 347 -16.78 -3.36 -39.45
CA VAL A 347 -17.07 -2.54 -38.28
C VAL A 347 -15.96 -2.62 -37.22
N VAL A 348 -15.48 -3.80 -36.87
CA VAL A 348 -14.43 -3.98 -35.84
C VAL A 348 -13.14 -3.24 -36.21
N PRO A 349 -12.60 -3.32 -37.43
CA PRO A 349 -11.43 -2.55 -37.81
C PRO A 349 -11.60 -1.04 -37.66
N LEU A 350 -12.76 -0.51 -38.04
CA LEU A 350 -13.09 0.92 -37.95
C LEU A 350 -13.35 1.35 -36.50
N ALA A 351 -13.89 0.47 -35.69
CA ALA A 351 -14.26 0.72 -34.30
C ALA A 351 -13.15 0.38 -33.29
N ARG A 352 -11.96 0.00 -33.72
CA ARG A 352 -10.83 -0.35 -32.81
C ARG A 352 -10.64 0.64 -31.67
N PRO A 353 -10.71 1.98 -31.85
CA PRO A 353 -10.53 2.92 -30.75
C PRO A 353 -11.62 2.79 -29.67
N ALA A 354 -12.90 2.64 -30.08
CA ALA A 354 -14.02 2.47 -29.17
C ALA A 354 -13.98 1.14 -28.45
N ILE A 355 -13.65 0.06 -29.14
CA ILE A 355 -13.47 -1.28 -28.57
C ILE A 355 -12.33 -1.29 -27.53
N ALA A 356 -11.21 -0.66 -27.86
CA ALA A 356 -10.08 -0.53 -26.94
C ALA A 356 -10.45 0.29 -25.69
N MET A 357 -11.30 1.31 -25.82
CA MET A 357 -11.83 2.06 -24.69
C MET A 357 -12.69 1.18 -23.77
N VAL A 358 -13.60 0.37 -24.33
CA VAL A 358 -14.40 -0.61 -23.58
C VAL A 358 -13.49 -1.59 -22.84
N ALA A 359 -12.51 -2.16 -23.53
CA ALA A 359 -11.57 -3.10 -22.94
C ALA A 359 -10.78 -2.45 -21.78
N LEU A 360 -10.29 -1.22 -21.97
CA LEU A 360 -9.56 -0.51 -20.94
C LEU A 360 -10.41 -0.21 -19.71
N PHE A 361 -11.61 0.34 -19.87
CA PHE A 361 -12.47 0.65 -18.73
C PHE A 361 -12.90 -0.62 -17.97
N THR A 362 -13.19 -1.70 -18.69
CA THR A 362 -13.50 -2.99 -18.09
C THR A 362 -12.30 -3.52 -17.30
N PHE A 363 -11.10 -3.48 -17.89
CA PHE A 363 -9.86 -3.87 -17.21
C PHE A 363 -9.64 -3.08 -15.92
N LEU A 364 -9.72 -1.74 -16.00
CA LEU A 364 -9.55 -0.84 -14.84
C LEU A 364 -10.61 -1.12 -13.75
N GLY A 365 -11.86 -1.39 -14.16
CA GLY A 365 -12.93 -1.76 -13.24
C GLY A 365 -12.62 -3.06 -12.50
N THR A 366 -12.31 -4.12 -13.24
CA THR A 366 -12.02 -5.46 -12.67
C THR A 366 -10.76 -5.47 -11.82
N TRP A 367 -9.69 -4.78 -12.26
CA TRP A 367 -8.44 -4.70 -11.50
C TRP A 367 -8.62 -4.08 -10.12
N LYS A 368 -9.45 -3.03 -10.02
CA LYS A 368 -9.72 -2.30 -8.78
C LYS A 368 -10.87 -2.88 -7.97
N ASP A 369 -11.59 -3.88 -8.51
CA ASP A 369 -12.75 -4.43 -7.81
C ASP A 369 -12.33 -5.10 -6.51
N PHE A 370 -12.83 -4.54 -5.42
CA PHE A 370 -12.66 -5.06 -4.07
C PHE A 370 -13.95 -5.69 -3.56
N LEU A 371 -15.08 -5.04 -3.85
CA LEU A 371 -16.37 -5.39 -3.25
C LEU A 371 -16.89 -6.73 -3.77
N GLY A 372 -16.84 -6.96 -5.09
CA GLY A 372 -17.25 -8.22 -5.70
C GLY A 372 -16.46 -9.40 -5.13
N PRO A 373 -15.13 -9.42 -5.20
CA PRO A 373 -14.32 -10.46 -4.58
C PRO A 373 -14.58 -10.64 -3.08
N MET A 374 -14.80 -9.56 -2.33
CA MET A 374 -15.10 -9.63 -0.89
C MET A 374 -16.42 -10.34 -0.59
N ILE A 375 -17.43 -10.15 -1.45
CA ILE A 375 -18.76 -10.76 -1.26
C ILE A 375 -18.78 -12.23 -1.67
N TYR A 376 -18.10 -12.58 -2.78
CA TYR A 376 -18.27 -13.88 -3.42
C TYR A 376 -17.14 -14.88 -3.16
N LEU A 377 -15.96 -14.46 -2.69
CA LEU A 377 -14.81 -15.33 -2.47
C LEU A 377 -14.60 -15.63 -0.98
N ASN A 378 -14.46 -16.92 -0.63
CA ASN A 378 -14.36 -17.36 0.75
C ASN A 378 -12.94 -17.79 1.16
N HIS A 379 -12.06 -18.06 0.19
CA HIS A 379 -10.73 -18.62 0.46
C HIS A 379 -9.62 -17.67 0.06
N GLN A 380 -8.62 -17.48 0.93
CA GLN A 380 -7.45 -16.63 0.63
C GLN A 380 -6.72 -17.01 -0.67
N SER A 381 -6.79 -18.30 -1.05
CA SER A 381 -6.19 -18.77 -2.31
C SER A 381 -6.84 -18.18 -3.56
N GLN A 382 -8.04 -17.63 -3.44
CA GLN A 382 -8.81 -17.03 -4.52
C GLN A 382 -8.75 -15.49 -4.50
N PHE A 383 -8.14 -14.89 -3.49
CA PHE A 383 -8.14 -13.44 -3.36
C PHE A 383 -7.49 -12.77 -4.57
N THR A 384 -8.14 -11.71 -5.04
CA THR A 384 -7.59 -10.76 -6.00
C THR A 384 -6.57 -9.84 -5.34
N LEU A 385 -5.78 -9.11 -6.12
CA LEU A 385 -4.83 -8.13 -5.57
C LEU A 385 -5.52 -7.09 -4.68
N SER A 386 -6.65 -6.54 -5.12
CA SER A 386 -7.42 -5.56 -4.32
C SER A 386 -7.89 -6.15 -3.00
N LEU A 387 -8.45 -7.37 -3.01
CA LEU A 387 -8.91 -8.04 -1.80
C LEU A 387 -7.74 -8.46 -0.90
N ALA A 388 -6.63 -8.89 -1.47
CA ALA A 388 -5.45 -9.32 -0.70
C ALA A 388 -4.80 -8.17 0.09
N LEU A 389 -4.96 -6.90 -0.34
CA LEU A 389 -4.53 -5.73 0.44
C LEU A 389 -5.24 -5.62 1.80
N GLN A 390 -6.43 -6.21 1.94
CA GLN A 390 -7.13 -6.27 3.23
C GLN A 390 -6.35 -7.07 4.29
N ALA A 391 -5.45 -7.95 3.87
CA ALA A 391 -4.59 -8.71 4.82
C ALA A 391 -3.70 -7.81 5.70
N PHE A 392 -3.55 -6.53 5.35
CA PHE A 392 -2.85 -5.54 6.18
C PHE A 392 -3.75 -4.86 7.21
N SER A 393 -5.09 -4.96 7.09
CA SER A 393 -6.01 -4.48 8.12
C SER A 393 -5.97 -5.44 9.31
N SER A 394 -5.59 -4.94 10.48
CA SER A 394 -5.48 -5.76 11.70
C SER A 394 -6.63 -5.43 12.64
N GLU A 395 -7.29 -6.46 13.16
CA GLU A 395 -8.34 -6.31 14.19
C GLU A 395 -7.75 -5.94 15.56
N HIS A 396 -6.46 -6.23 15.82
CA HIS A 396 -5.87 -6.17 17.17
C HIS A 396 -4.57 -5.37 17.32
N GLY A 397 -4.08 -4.65 16.29
CA GLY A 397 -2.75 -4.06 16.45
C GLY A 397 -2.31 -2.98 15.48
N GLY A 398 -3.22 -2.29 14.85
CA GLY A 398 -2.89 -1.24 13.91
C GLY A 398 -2.42 -1.76 12.53
N THR A 399 -2.64 -0.96 11.51
CA THR A 399 -2.25 -1.30 10.13
C THR A 399 -0.75 -1.06 9.95
N PRO A 400 0.04 -2.03 9.45
CA PRO A 400 1.44 -1.80 9.09
C PRO A 400 1.53 -0.97 7.79
N TRP A 401 1.38 0.33 7.91
CA TRP A 401 1.27 1.27 6.80
C TRP A 401 2.42 1.18 5.80
N HIS A 402 3.65 0.95 6.26
CA HIS A 402 4.82 0.80 5.40
C HIS A 402 4.69 -0.40 4.45
N LEU A 403 4.18 -1.55 4.93
CA LEU A 403 3.95 -2.73 4.10
C LEU A 403 2.72 -2.55 3.19
N LEU A 404 1.65 -1.97 3.72
CA LEU A 404 0.45 -1.66 2.91
C LEU A 404 0.83 -0.73 1.76
N MET A 405 1.60 0.34 2.02
CA MET A 405 2.04 1.26 0.98
C MET A 405 3.00 0.60 -0.02
N ALA A 406 3.89 -0.29 0.43
CA ALA A 406 4.75 -1.06 -0.47
C ALA A 406 3.94 -1.99 -1.39
N ALA A 407 2.98 -2.74 -0.86
CA ALA A 407 2.08 -3.57 -1.66
C ALA A 407 1.24 -2.73 -2.63
N SER A 408 0.65 -1.63 -2.15
CA SER A 408 -0.17 -0.72 -2.97
C SER A 408 0.62 -0.09 -4.10
N THR A 409 1.89 0.27 -3.87
CA THR A 409 2.80 0.78 -4.92
C THR A 409 2.92 -0.25 -6.05
N VAL A 410 3.24 -1.51 -5.74
CA VAL A 410 3.41 -2.57 -6.74
C VAL A 410 2.09 -2.87 -7.45
N VAL A 411 0.98 -2.94 -6.73
CA VAL A 411 -0.36 -3.21 -7.30
C VAL A 411 -0.83 -2.09 -8.22
N SER A 412 -0.39 -0.84 -7.99
CA SER A 412 -0.75 0.31 -8.83
C SER A 412 0.10 0.43 -10.10
N LEU A 413 1.32 -0.14 -10.14
CA LEU A 413 2.23 -0.03 -11.28
C LEU A 413 1.61 -0.46 -12.61
N PRO A 414 0.90 -1.62 -12.73
CA PRO A 414 0.29 -2.02 -14.00
C PRO A 414 -0.72 -1.00 -14.52
N LEU A 415 -1.49 -0.37 -13.62
CA LEU A 415 -2.46 0.66 -14.01
C LEU A 415 -1.78 1.91 -14.56
N ILE A 416 -0.67 2.33 -13.92
CA ILE A 416 0.13 3.48 -14.35
C ILE A 416 0.75 3.20 -15.72
N ILE A 417 1.34 2.02 -15.91
CA ILE A 417 1.93 1.60 -17.18
C ILE A 417 0.85 1.58 -18.28
N LEU A 418 -0.30 0.98 -18.00
CA LEU A 418 -1.41 0.89 -18.94
C LEU A 418 -1.94 2.28 -19.33
N PHE A 419 -2.05 3.20 -18.37
CA PHE A 419 -2.46 4.57 -18.62
C PHE A 419 -1.52 5.25 -19.63
N PHE A 420 -0.21 5.21 -19.41
CA PHE A 420 0.75 5.82 -20.35
C PHE A 420 0.78 5.13 -21.71
N ALA A 421 0.62 3.80 -21.75
CA ALA A 421 0.55 3.06 -23.01
C ALA A 421 -0.67 3.43 -23.85
N THR A 422 -1.80 3.69 -23.20
CA THR A 422 -3.08 3.97 -23.87
C THR A 422 -3.33 5.46 -24.13
N MET A 423 -2.60 6.35 -23.47
CA MET A 423 -2.78 7.81 -23.55
C MET A 423 -2.79 8.34 -25.00
N LYS A 424 -1.90 7.83 -25.86
CA LYS A 424 -1.85 8.23 -27.29
C LYS A 424 -3.11 7.85 -28.06
N MET A 425 -3.79 6.75 -27.70
CA MET A 425 -5.05 6.34 -28.34
C MET A 425 -6.19 7.29 -27.98
N PHE A 426 -6.25 7.74 -26.71
CA PHE A 426 -7.26 8.71 -26.27
C PHE A 426 -7.13 10.06 -26.96
N ILE A 427 -5.91 10.58 -27.07
CA ILE A 427 -5.68 11.89 -27.72
C ILE A 427 -6.10 11.86 -29.20
N ARG A 428 -5.81 10.77 -29.92
CA ARG A 428 -6.21 10.62 -31.33
C ARG A 428 -7.72 10.42 -31.50
N GLY A 429 -8.37 9.70 -30.59
CA GLY A 429 -9.82 9.46 -30.62
C GLY A 429 -10.64 10.74 -30.45
N ILE A 430 -10.23 11.62 -29.56
CA ILE A 430 -10.89 12.91 -29.30
C ILE A 430 -10.71 13.87 -30.49
N ALA A 431 -9.56 13.85 -31.13
CA ALA A 431 -9.28 14.72 -32.28
C ALA A 431 -10.15 14.41 -33.50
N MET A 432 -10.58 13.14 -33.68
CA MET A 432 -11.43 12.75 -34.81
C MET A 432 -12.89 13.19 -34.67
N THR A 433 -13.37 13.42 -33.43
CA THR A 433 -14.74 13.92 -33.18
C THR A 433 -14.85 15.44 -33.22
N GLY A 434 -13.73 16.16 -33.19
CA GLY A 434 -13.69 17.62 -33.18
C GLY A 434 -13.60 18.30 -34.57
N ILE A 435 -13.52 17.54 -35.67
CA ILE A 435 -13.41 18.09 -37.04
C ILE A 435 -14.71 17.82 -37.83
N LYS A 436 -15.84 18.21 -37.27
CA LYS A 436 -17.08 18.42 -38.00
C LYS A 436 -17.67 19.75 -37.53
N GLY A 437 -17.12 20.82 -38.05
CA GLY A 437 -17.61 22.18 -37.98
C GLY A 437 -17.11 22.94 -39.20
#